data_e5ac765ca1b85e519a80e17a3cd8c902
#
_entry.id   e5ac765ca1b85e519a80e17a3cd8c902
#
_cell.length_a   1.000
_cell.length_b   1.000
_cell.length_c   1.000
_cell.angle_alpha   90.00
_cell.angle_beta   90.00
_cell.angle_gamma   90.00
#
_symmetry.space_group_name_H-M   'P 1'
#
loop_
_entity.id
_entity.type
_entity.pdbx_description
1 polymer ?
#
loop_
_entity_poly.entity_id
_entity_poly.type
_entity_poly.pdbx_seq_one_letter_code
_entity_poly.pdbx_strand_id
1 'polypeptide(L)'
;MKTSFSIQAWEEYLYFQTQDKKTLKKINELIKDIERNGALNGIGKPEKLTNNLSGLYSKRINDKDRLVYENDFIVILETVKFFL
;
A
#
# COMPACT_ATOMS: atom_id res chain seq x y z
N MET A 1 7.72 13.47 -5.13
CA MET A 1 7.67 12.39 -4.11
C MET A 1 8.18 11.10 -4.71
N LYS A 2 8.99 10.38 -3.98
CA LYS A 2 9.65 9.18 -4.49
C LYS A 2 8.99 7.94 -3.89
N THR A 3 8.61 6.98 -4.73
CA THR A 3 8.06 5.71 -4.27
C THR A 3 9.18 4.71 -4.05
N SER A 4 9.22 4.15 -2.86
CA SER A 4 10.19 3.12 -2.50
C SER A 4 9.46 1.91 -1.95
N PHE A 5 10.08 0.74 -2.09
CA PHE A 5 9.50 -0.52 -1.62
C PHE A 5 10.44 -1.16 -0.61
N SER A 6 9.89 -1.74 0.45
CA SER A 6 10.65 -2.68 1.25
C SER A 6 10.93 -3.92 0.41
N ILE A 7 11.89 -4.73 0.83
CA ILE A 7 12.22 -5.95 0.10
C ILE A 7 11.00 -6.87 0.01
N GLN A 8 10.28 -7.04 1.12
CA GLN A 8 9.10 -7.88 1.15
C GLN A 8 7.98 -7.34 0.25
N ALA A 9 7.74 -6.05 0.30
CA ALA A 9 6.72 -5.42 -0.54
C ALA A 9 7.06 -5.56 -2.02
N TRP A 10 8.33 -5.43 -2.36
CA TRP A 10 8.79 -5.61 -3.73
C TRP A 10 8.54 -7.03 -4.23
N GLU A 11 8.83 -8.02 -3.40
CA GLU A 11 8.55 -9.41 -3.74
C GLU A 11 7.06 -9.67 -3.96
N GLU A 12 6.22 -9.08 -3.12
CA GLU A 12 4.77 -9.18 -3.29
C GLU A 12 4.30 -8.51 -4.57
N TYR A 13 4.86 -7.35 -4.86
CA TYR A 13 4.54 -6.63 -6.10
C TYR A 13 4.87 -7.47 -7.32
N LEU A 14 6.04 -8.09 -7.33
CA LEU A 14 6.44 -8.98 -8.42
C LEU A 14 5.52 -10.21 -8.53
N TYR A 15 5.09 -10.74 -7.41
CA TYR A 15 4.15 -11.85 -7.40
C TYR A 15 2.84 -11.47 -8.10
N PHE A 16 2.27 -10.32 -7.74
CA PHE A 16 1.04 -9.87 -8.38
C PHE A 16 1.22 -9.61 -9.87
N GLN A 17 2.39 -9.19 -10.27
CA GLN A 17 2.68 -8.91 -11.68
C GLN A 17 2.49 -10.13 -12.57
N THR A 18 2.77 -11.31 -12.05
CA THR A 18 2.64 -12.56 -12.80
C THR A 18 1.38 -13.35 -12.47
N GLN A 19 0.89 -13.23 -11.22
CA GLN A 19 -0.20 -14.10 -10.73
C GLN A 19 -1.55 -13.42 -10.64
N ASP A 20 -1.58 -12.09 -10.55
CA ASP A 20 -2.84 -11.38 -10.38
C ASP A 20 -2.72 -9.93 -10.87
N LYS A 21 -2.87 -9.78 -12.17
CA LYS A 21 -2.72 -8.47 -12.80
C LYS A 21 -3.81 -7.49 -12.42
N LYS A 22 -4.99 -7.98 -12.05
CA LYS A 22 -6.09 -7.14 -11.61
C LYS A 22 -5.74 -6.47 -10.28
N THR A 23 -5.20 -7.24 -9.35
CA THR A 23 -4.74 -6.71 -8.06
C THR A 23 -3.57 -5.75 -8.26
N LEU A 24 -2.66 -6.07 -9.15
CA LEU A 24 -1.53 -5.19 -9.47
C LEU A 24 -2.02 -3.83 -9.99
N LYS A 25 -3.01 -3.84 -10.86
CA LYS A 25 -3.58 -2.60 -11.39
C LYS A 25 -4.14 -1.74 -10.25
N LYS A 26 -4.83 -2.36 -9.31
CA LYS A 26 -5.36 -1.63 -8.16
C LYS A 26 -4.25 -1.06 -7.28
N ILE A 27 -3.20 -1.83 -7.04
CA ILE A 27 -2.04 -1.36 -6.28
C ILE A 27 -1.42 -0.14 -6.96
N ASN A 28 -1.24 -0.18 -8.27
CA ASN A 28 -0.68 0.94 -9.01
C ASN A 28 -1.57 2.18 -8.93
N GLU A 29 -2.89 2.01 -8.97
CA GLU A 29 -3.83 3.11 -8.81
C GLU A 29 -3.71 3.75 -7.43
N LEU A 30 -3.58 2.91 -6.39
CA LEU A 30 -3.44 3.40 -5.02
C LEU A 30 -2.13 4.17 -4.84
N ILE A 31 -1.04 3.68 -5.40
CA ILE A 31 0.25 4.37 -5.33
C ILE A 31 0.16 5.75 -5.98
N LYS A 32 -0.41 5.83 -7.16
CA LYS A 32 -0.59 7.11 -7.85
C LYS A 32 -1.48 8.05 -7.05
N ASP A 33 -2.51 7.52 -6.44
CA ASP A 33 -3.42 8.31 -5.62
C ASP A 33 -2.71 8.87 -4.39
N ILE A 34 -1.87 8.08 -3.74
CA ILE A 34 -1.08 8.56 -2.59
C ILE A 34 -0.14 9.68 -3.02
N GLU A 35 0.55 9.51 -4.14
CA GLU A 35 1.44 10.53 -4.67
C GLU A 35 0.72 11.84 -4.96
N ARG A 36 -0.51 11.75 -5.42
CA ARG A 36 -1.30 12.92 -5.81
C ARG A 36 -2.01 13.59 -4.64
N ASN A 37 -2.58 12.80 -3.74
CA ASN A 37 -3.51 13.29 -2.73
C ASN A 37 -3.00 13.16 -1.29
N GLY A 38 -1.87 12.51 -1.07
CA GLY A 38 -1.31 12.31 0.27
C GLY A 38 -1.80 11.05 0.96
N ALA A 39 -1.28 10.83 2.16
CA ALA A 39 -1.45 9.57 2.88
C ALA A 39 -2.87 9.28 3.34
N LEU A 40 -3.62 10.30 3.74
CA LEU A 40 -4.95 10.11 4.34
C LEU A 40 -6.09 10.57 3.46
N ASN A 41 -5.83 10.80 2.19
CA ASN A 41 -6.85 11.28 1.27
C ASN A 41 -7.01 10.32 0.10
N GLY A 42 -8.09 10.52 -0.67
CA GLY A 42 -8.30 9.78 -1.89
C GLY A 42 -8.98 8.43 -1.70
N ILE A 43 -8.75 7.54 -2.66
CA ILE A 43 -9.44 6.25 -2.73
C ILE A 43 -8.85 5.22 -1.78
N GLY A 44 -9.56 4.11 -1.59
CA GLY A 44 -9.05 2.97 -0.81
C GLY A 44 -9.26 3.07 0.68
N LYS A 45 -10.12 3.97 1.14
CA LYS A 45 -10.42 4.14 2.57
C LYS A 45 -9.15 4.23 3.42
N PRO A 46 -8.34 5.28 3.23
CA PRO A 46 -7.07 5.39 3.95
C PRO A 46 -7.28 5.44 5.45
N GLU A 47 -6.43 4.73 6.17
CA GLU A 47 -6.46 4.68 7.62
C GLU A 47 -5.07 4.91 8.19
N LYS A 48 -5.03 5.59 9.33
CA LYS A 48 -3.80 5.74 10.10
C LYS A 48 -3.71 4.57 11.07
N LEU A 49 -2.59 3.86 11.03
CA LEU A 49 -2.39 2.71 11.90
C LEU A 49 -1.90 3.16 13.28
N THR A 50 -2.15 2.33 14.29
CA THR A 50 -1.88 2.67 15.68
C THR A 50 -1.01 1.62 16.36
N ASN A 51 -0.66 1.85 17.61
CA ASN A 51 0.14 0.95 18.45
C ASN A 51 1.51 0.68 17.79
N ASN A 52 1.89 -0.57 17.62
CA ASN A 52 3.18 -0.94 17.04
C ASN A 52 3.38 -0.42 15.61
N LEU A 53 2.29 -0.05 14.97
CA LEU A 53 2.30 0.39 13.57
C LEU A 53 2.12 1.89 13.45
N SER A 54 2.30 2.61 14.54
CA SER A 54 2.23 4.07 14.55
C SER A 54 3.21 4.66 13.55
N GLY A 55 2.75 5.61 12.75
CA GLY A 55 3.56 6.20 11.68
C GLY A 55 3.31 5.57 10.33
N LEU A 56 2.56 4.48 10.28
CA LEU A 56 2.17 3.83 9.04
C LEU A 56 0.71 4.10 8.71
N TYR A 57 0.39 3.94 7.45
CA TYR A 57 -0.95 4.13 6.91
C TYR A 57 -1.32 2.95 6.05
N SER A 58 -2.61 2.74 5.81
CA SER A 58 -3.04 1.69 4.91
C SER A 58 -4.18 2.14 4.01
N LYS A 59 -4.24 1.58 2.82
CA LYS A 59 -5.35 1.70 1.89
C LYS A 59 -5.81 0.31 1.48
N ARG A 60 -7.11 0.15 1.32
CA ARG A 60 -7.69 -1.13 0.94
C ARG A 60 -7.42 -1.43 -0.54
N ILE A 61 -6.84 -2.59 -0.82
CA ILE A 61 -6.66 -3.09 -2.18
C ILE A 61 -7.90 -3.86 -2.60
N ASN A 62 -8.34 -4.78 -1.75
CA ASN A 62 -9.53 -5.60 -1.94
C ASN A 62 -10.02 -6.05 -0.57
N ASP A 63 -10.93 -7.03 -0.51
CA ASP A 63 -11.49 -7.48 0.76
C ASP A 63 -10.47 -8.13 1.69
N LYS A 64 -9.36 -8.60 1.15
CA LYS A 64 -8.35 -9.34 1.91
C LYS A 64 -7.08 -8.56 2.15
N ASP A 65 -6.68 -7.74 1.20
CA ASP A 65 -5.35 -7.12 1.19
C ASP A 65 -5.41 -5.62 1.33
N ARG A 66 -4.40 -5.06 1.98
CA ARG A 66 -4.23 -3.63 2.08
C ARG A 66 -2.80 -3.25 1.71
N LEU A 67 -2.65 -2.04 1.23
CA LEU A 67 -1.36 -1.43 0.96
C LEU A 67 -0.95 -0.66 2.19
N VAL A 68 0.22 -0.96 2.74
CA VAL A 68 0.76 -0.28 3.93
C VAL A 68 1.93 0.59 3.53
N TYR A 69 1.96 1.83 3.99
CA TYR A 69 2.94 2.82 3.54
C TYR A 69 3.22 3.86 4.60
N GLU A 70 4.34 4.58 4.44
CA GLU A 70 4.69 5.73 5.25
C GLU A 70 4.29 7.02 4.55
N ASN A 71 4.20 8.12 5.33
CA ASN A 71 3.68 9.38 4.83
C ASN A 71 4.66 10.19 3.98
N ASP A 72 5.91 10.32 4.42
CA ASP A 72 6.86 11.26 3.80
C ASP A 72 7.49 10.75 2.51
N PHE A 73 7.76 9.47 2.48
CA PHE A 73 8.07 8.80 1.24
C PHE A 73 7.01 7.75 1.08
N ILE A 74 6.67 7.43 -0.13
CA ILE A 74 5.83 6.27 -0.30
C ILE A 74 6.75 5.07 -0.20
N VAL A 75 6.79 4.50 0.98
CA VAL A 75 7.44 3.23 1.21
C VAL A 75 6.32 2.21 1.33
N ILE A 76 6.25 1.32 0.40
CA ILE A 76 5.26 0.26 0.43
C ILE A 76 5.89 -0.87 1.20
N LEU A 77 5.33 -1.15 2.36
CA LEU A 77 5.92 -2.10 3.29
C LEU A 77 5.38 -3.50 3.13
N GLU A 78 4.05 -3.65 3.08
CA GLU A 78 3.41 -4.95 3.01
C GLU A 78 1.99 -4.84 2.52
N THR A 79 1.47 -5.91 1.96
CA THR A 79 0.04 -6.08 1.80
C THR A 79 -0.51 -6.78 3.04
N VAL A 80 -1.78 -6.64 3.29
CA VAL A 80 -2.39 -6.82 4.60
C VAL A 80 -2.55 -8.24 5.11
N LYS A 81 -1.98 -9.19 4.49
CA LYS A 81 -2.00 -10.55 5.03
C LYS A 81 -1.61 -10.61 6.50
N PHE A 82 -0.86 -9.62 6.96
CA PHE A 82 -0.25 -9.65 8.28
C PHE A 82 -0.97 -8.80 9.31
N PHE A 83 -2.10 -8.21 8.95
CA PHE A 83 -2.83 -7.32 9.84
C PHE A 83 -4.23 -7.84 10.18
N LEU A 84 -4.46 -9.07 9.89
CA LEU A 84 -5.72 -9.73 10.21
C LEU A 84 -5.67 -10.35 11.59
#